data_11c7c6ea0a505adb69d3ac9b7a00d5be
#
_entry.id   11c7c6ea0a505adb69d3ac9b7a00d5be
#
_cell.length_a   1.000
_cell.length_b   1.000
_cell.length_c   1.000
_cell.angle_alpha   90.00
_cell.angle_beta   90.00
_cell.angle_gamma   90.00
#
_symmetry.space_group_name_H-M   'P 1'
#
loop_
_entity.id
_entity.type
_entity.pdbx_description
1 polymer ?
#
loop_
_entity_poly.entity_id
_entity_poly.type
_entity_poly.pdbx_seq_one_letter_code
_entity_poly.pdbx_strand_id
1 'polypeptide(L)' 'MTDTPDDLAVQARRREMAAEHVLFKTIEYVESKHPGLLDFIEGSLDHLGDYARDGTKDDEAVRRIARKMLDGARREGVG' A
#
# COMPACT_ATOMS: atom_id res chain seq x y z
N MET A 1 20.40 -21.86 -12.11
CA MET A 1 21.00 -20.98 -11.10
C MET A 1 20.05 -20.80 -9.93
N THR A 2 20.57 -20.86 -8.74
CA THR A 2 19.75 -20.75 -7.56
C THR A 2 19.78 -19.32 -7.02
N ASP A 3 18.61 -18.77 -6.73
CA ASP A 3 18.54 -17.46 -6.14
C ASP A 3 19.03 -17.54 -4.70
N THR A 4 19.86 -16.59 -4.32
CA THR A 4 20.26 -16.48 -2.94
C THR A 4 19.20 -15.67 -2.19
N PRO A 5 19.19 -15.76 -0.85
CA PRO A 5 18.26 -14.91 -0.09
C PRO A 5 18.42 -13.42 -0.40
N ASP A 6 19.67 -12.98 -0.65
CA ASP A 6 19.89 -11.60 -1.00
C ASP A 6 19.25 -11.23 -2.33
N ASP A 7 19.34 -12.16 -3.30
CA ASP A 7 18.71 -11.92 -4.59
C ASP A 7 17.21 -11.85 -4.48
N LEU A 8 16.64 -12.71 -3.64
CA LEU A 8 15.20 -12.71 -3.45
C LEU A 8 14.74 -11.41 -2.78
N ALA A 9 15.52 -10.94 -1.82
CA ALA A 9 15.17 -9.69 -1.15
C ALA A 9 15.24 -8.51 -2.12
N VAL A 10 16.24 -8.50 -2.99
CA VAL A 10 16.36 -7.44 -3.98
C VAL A 10 15.21 -7.48 -4.96
N GLN A 11 14.84 -8.67 -5.41
CA GLN A 11 13.73 -8.81 -6.34
C GLN A 11 12.42 -8.37 -5.71
N ALA A 12 12.19 -8.74 -4.46
CA ALA A 12 10.99 -8.34 -3.77
C ALA A 12 10.92 -6.82 -3.63
N ARG A 13 12.05 -6.20 -3.33
CA ARG A 13 12.10 -4.76 -3.18
C ARG A 13 11.81 -4.06 -4.50
N ARG A 14 12.39 -4.57 -5.58
CA ARG A 14 12.14 -3.99 -6.90
C ARG A 14 10.69 -4.07 -7.28
N ARG A 15 10.07 -5.23 -7.01
CA ARG A 15 8.65 -5.41 -7.30
C ARG A 15 7.80 -4.47 -6.46
N GLU A 16 8.19 -4.30 -5.21
CA GLU A 16 7.47 -3.42 -4.32
C GLU A 16 7.54 -1.97 -4.80
N MET A 17 8.71 -1.53 -5.20
CA MET A 17 8.87 -0.17 -5.70
C MET A 17 8.09 0.06 -6.97
N ALA A 18 8.10 -0.92 -7.87
CA ALA A 18 7.34 -0.80 -9.10
C ALA A 18 5.84 -0.76 -8.81
N ALA A 19 5.39 -1.61 -7.90
CA ALA A 19 3.98 -1.64 -7.53
C ALA A 19 3.55 -0.33 -6.90
N GLU A 20 4.39 0.23 -6.04
CA GLU A 20 4.08 1.52 -5.43
C GLU A 20 3.97 2.62 -6.46
N HIS A 21 4.88 2.62 -7.42
CA HIS A 21 4.84 3.64 -8.45
C HIS A 21 3.54 3.55 -9.24
N VAL A 22 3.18 2.36 -9.67
CA VAL A 22 1.95 2.18 -10.43
C VAL A 22 0.75 2.56 -9.58
N LEU A 23 0.76 2.15 -8.33
CA LEU A 23 -0.34 2.44 -7.42
C LEU A 23 -0.49 3.95 -7.22
N PHE A 24 0.62 4.62 -6.94
CA PHE A 24 0.56 6.06 -6.67
C PHE A 24 0.12 6.84 -7.90
N LYS A 25 0.59 6.44 -9.07
CA LYS A 25 0.16 7.12 -10.29
C LYS A 25 -1.32 6.86 -10.58
N THR A 26 -1.78 5.66 -10.30
CA THR A 26 -3.20 5.34 -10.45
C THR A 26 -4.03 6.21 -9.50
N ILE A 27 -3.61 6.27 -8.24
CA ILE A 27 -4.32 7.07 -7.24
C ILE A 27 -4.34 8.53 -7.65
N GLU A 28 -3.22 9.03 -8.10
CA GLU A 28 -3.11 10.43 -8.51
C GLU A 28 -4.10 10.74 -9.63
N TYR A 29 -4.13 9.87 -10.62
CA TYR A 29 -5.01 10.07 -11.76
C TYR A 29 -6.48 10.04 -11.34
N VAL A 30 -6.85 9.02 -10.58
CA VAL A 30 -8.24 8.86 -10.18
C VAL A 30 -8.68 9.94 -9.21
N GLU A 31 -7.81 10.27 -8.26
CA GLU A 31 -8.17 11.29 -7.28
C GLU A 31 -8.39 12.64 -7.96
N SER A 32 -7.64 12.94 -9.00
CA SER A 32 -7.79 14.19 -9.72
C SER A 32 -9.13 14.24 -10.48
N LYS A 33 -9.64 13.07 -10.86
CA LYS A 33 -10.91 13.01 -11.57
C LYS A 33 -12.10 12.85 -10.63
N HIS A 34 -11.88 12.11 -9.55
CA HIS A 34 -12.93 11.78 -8.60
C HIS A 34 -12.40 11.95 -7.20
N PRO A 35 -12.38 13.17 -6.68
CA PRO A 35 -11.88 13.41 -5.32
C PRO A 35 -12.62 12.54 -4.30
N GLY A 36 -11.88 12.03 -3.34
CA GLY A 36 -12.45 11.18 -2.32
C GLY A 36 -11.91 9.77 -2.35
N LEU A 37 -11.13 9.43 -3.37
CA LEU A 37 -10.58 8.07 -3.44
C LEU A 37 -9.69 7.77 -2.25
N LEU A 38 -8.81 8.68 -1.88
CA LEU A 38 -7.91 8.45 -0.76
C LEU A 38 -8.67 8.27 0.54
N ASP A 39 -9.71 9.08 0.74
CA ASP A 39 -10.53 8.94 1.93
C ASP A 39 -11.25 7.61 1.94
N PHE A 40 -11.72 7.18 0.77
CA PHE A 40 -12.38 5.89 0.66
C PHE A 40 -11.43 4.75 1.01
N ILE A 41 -10.22 4.81 0.50
CA ILE A 41 -9.24 3.77 0.79
C ILE A 41 -8.90 3.77 2.26
N GLU A 42 -8.70 4.95 2.82
CA GLU A 42 -8.36 5.04 4.24
C GLU A 42 -9.45 4.44 5.11
N GLY A 43 -10.70 4.73 4.77
CA GLY A 43 -11.80 4.15 5.52
C GLY A 43 -11.86 2.64 5.42
N SER A 44 -11.44 2.10 4.28
CA SER A 44 -11.48 0.65 4.10
C SER A 44 -10.45 -0.06 4.95
N LEU A 45 -9.43 0.66 5.41
CA LEU A 45 -8.40 0.02 6.21
C LEU A 45 -8.94 -0.46 7.55
N ASP A 46 -10.01 0.13 8.02
CA ASP A 46 -10.62 -0.32 9.26
C ASP A 46 -11.13 -1.74 9.18
N HIS A 47 -11.42 -2.19 7.98
CA HIS A 47 -11.93 -3.55 7.77
C HIS A 47 -10.85 -4.51 7.33
N LEU A 48 -9.64 -4.02 7.16
CA LEU A 48 -8.55 -4.85 6.72
C LEU A 48 -8.17 -5.82 7.83
N GLY A 49 -8.23 -7.10 7.52
CA GLY A 49 -7.85 -8.11 8.49
C GLY A 49 -8.95 -8.53 9.43
N ASP A 50 -10.15 -7.98 9.28
CA ASP A 50 -11.25 -8.29 10.18
C ASP A 50 -11.58 -9.76 10.18
N TYR A 51 -11.39 -10.42 9.06
CA TYR A 51 -11.80 -11.81 8.92
C TYR A 51 -10.90 -12.77 9.65
N ALA A 52 -9.75 -12.32 10.02
CA ALA A 52 -8.81 -13.16 10.72
C ALA A 52 -9.38 -13.57 12.07
N ARG A 53 -10.11 -12.70 12.67
CA ARG A 53 -10.74 -12.93 13.95
C ARG A 53 -9.78 -13.36 15.03
N ASP A 54 -8.55 -13.49 14.70
CA ASP A 54 -7.54 -13.83 15.69
C ASP A 54 -6.76 -12.60 16.09
N GLY A 55 -7.09 -11.44 15.52
CA GLY A 55 -6.46 -10.19 15.91
C GLY A 55 -4.96 -10.28 15.85
N THR A 56 -4.45 -10.85 14.79
CA THR A 56 -3.03 -11.07 14.71
C THR A 56 -2.29 -9.76 14.61
N LYS A 57 -1.04 -9.79 15.02
CA LYS A 57 -0.18 -8.63 14.88
C LYS A 57 0.06 -8.31 13.41
N ASP A 58 -0.06 -9.29 12.56
CA ASP A 58 0.13 -9.07 11.13
C ASP A 58 -0.91 -8.13 10.58
N ASP A 59 -2.16 -8.23 11.05
CA ASP A 59 -3.21 -7.35 10.57
C ASP A 59 -2.91 -5.91 10.90
N GLU A 60 -2.43 -5.66 12.10
CA GLU A 60 -2.07 -4.30 12.49
C GLU A 60 -0.88 -3.79 11.71
N ALA A 61 0.09 -4.67 11.48
CA ALA A 61 1.27 -4.28 10.72
C ALA A 61 0.89 -3.91 9.30
N VAL A 62 0.01 -4.68 8.69
CA VAL A 62 -0.44 -4.40 7.33
C VAL A 62 -1.18 -3.07 7.28
N ARG A 63 -2.06 -2.82 8.24
CA ARG A 63 -2.79 -1.55 8.26
C ARG A 63 -1.85 -0.37 8.42
N ARG A 64 -0.84 -0.53 9.27
CA ARG A 64 0.12 0.55 9.49
C ARG A 64 0.90 0.86 8.21
N ILE A 65 1.31 -0.19 7.51
CA ILE A 65 2.02 0.00 6.25
C ILE A 65 1.12 0.68 5.23
N ALA A 66 -0.14 0.25 5.16
CA ALA A 66 -1.07 0.83 4.21
C ALA A 66 -1.30 2.31 4.50
N ARG A 67 -1.42 2.69 5.77
CA ARG A 67 -1.58 4.10 6.11
C ARG A 67 -0.38 4.91 5.71
N LYS A 68 0.81 4.36 5.90
CA LYS A 68 2.02 5.06 5.47
C LYS A 68 2.04 5.25 3.97
N MET A 69 1.56 4.27 3.22
CA MET A 69 1.50 4.39 1.78
C MET A 69 0.53 5.49 1.37
N LEU A 70 -0.60 5.57 2.04
CA LEU A 70 -1.56 6.63 1.75
C LEU A 70 -0.99 8.00 2.07
N ASP A 71 -0.29 8.11 3.19
CA ASP A 71 0.37 9.37 3.52
C ASP A 71 1.39 9.75 2.46
N GLY A 72 2.11 8.76 1.95
CA GLY A 72 3.06 9.00 0.88
C GLY A 72 2.38 9.48 -0.38
N ALA A 73 1.25 8.87 -0.73
CA ALA A 73 0.51 9.27 -1.90
C ALA A 73 0.04 10.71 -1.77
N ARG A 74 -0.44 11.09 -0.59
CA ARG A 74 -0.90 12.45 -0.37
C ARG A 74 0.24 13.46 -0.50
N ARG A 75 1.41 13.09 0.01
CA ARG A 75 2.57 13.99 -0.09
C ARG A 75 3.10 14.10 -1.50
N GLU A 76 2.85 13.09 -2.33
CA GLU A 76 3.35 13.10 -3.71
C GLU A 76 2.53 14.02 -4.61
N GLY A 77 1.63 14.77 -4.04
CA GLY A 77 0.92 15.76 -4.83
C GLY A 77 -0.46 15.33 -5.27
N VAL A 78 -0.97 14.27 -4.69
CA VAL A 78 -2.30 13.79 -5.05
C VAL A 78 -3.37 14.71 -4.52
N GLY A 79 -3.12 15.26 -3.36
CA GLY A 79 -4.13 16.08 -2.71
C GLY A 79 -4.13 17.53 -3.13
#